data_18c38b66b521317049506b78fdeaee73
#
_entry.id   18c38b66b521317049506b78fdeaee73
#
_cell.length_a   1.000
_cell.length_b   1.000
_cell.length_c   1.000
_cell.angle_alpha   90.00
_cell.angle_beta   90.00
_cell.angle_gamma   90.00
#
_symmetry.space_group_name_H-M   'P 1'
#
loop_
_entity.id
_entity.type
_entity.pdbx_description
1 polymer ?
#
loop_
_entity_poly.entity_id
_entity_poly.type
_entity_poly.pdbx_seq_one_letter_code
_entity_poly.pdbx_strand_id
1 'polypeptide(L)'
;MPDPADWLLTSEERGNPATSLPAWTEGNLVEPLVHGTEYFERLVAAVEELDEGDHLFFTDWRGDPDEKLRPGGPTVAQLFTDAVRRGVCVRGLVWRSHWDGLSFSKEENRALDREVEHGGGEVILDQRVRRGGSHHQKVVVLRHDQDSTKDVAFVGGIDLCHGRRDDADHAGDPQPLPMSSAYGARPPWHDVQLQIRGPAVGVLDSVFRERWDDPTSADEDHPFAWVRDKLRHSRLQGDPLPAQLPAPEPCGPHVVQNLRTYPAIRPPYPFAPEGERSVARGYSKAVQRARRLIYLEDQYLWSADVAKLFADALAANPGLQLVVIVPRVPDQEGAVAQGPQYIGRWQAIQACERAGRGRVHVYD
;
A
#
# COMPACT_ATOMS: atom_id res chain seq x y z
N MET A 1 18.16 23.03 -7.16
CA MET A 1 17.86 21.66 -6.69
C MET A 1 18.47 20.70 -7.71
N PRO A 2 18.84 19.46 -7.35
CA PRO A 2 19.23 18.47 -8.35
C PRO A 2 18.07 18.23 -9.32
N ASP A 3 18.38 17.87 -10.58
CA ASP A 3 17.34 17.51 -11.55
C ASP A 3 16.58 16.28 -11.03
N PRO A 4 15.24 16.32 -10.93
CA PRO A 4 14.46 15.15 -10.53
C PRO A 4 14.81 13.89 -11.35
N ALA A 5 15.08 14.02 -12.63
CA ALA A 5 15.51 12.91 -13.50
C ALA A 5 16.81 12.23 -13.04
N ASP A 6 17.60 12.85 -12.16
CA ASP A 6 18.76 12.21 -11.56
C ASP A 6 18.40 11.03 -10.64
N TRP A 7 17.28 11.10 -9.95
CA TRP A 7 16.85 10.11 -8.96
C TRP A 7 15.54 9.40 -9.33
N LEU A 8 14.64 10.10 -9.99
CA LEU A 8 13.33 9.62 -10.38
C LEU A 8 13.35 9.04 -11.79
N LEU A 9 12.44 8.13 -12.09
CA LEU A 9 12.29 7.56 -13.43
C LEU A 9 11.64 8.57 -14.37
N THR A 10 12.20 8.77 -15.54
CA THR A 10 11.49 9.43 -16.64
C THR A 10 10.32 8.55 -17.12
N SER A 11 9.43 9.10 -17.96
CA SER A 11 8.31 8.32 -18.53
C SER A 11 8.80 7.11 -19.32
N GLU A 12 9.93 7.23 -20.03
CA GLU A 12 10.54 6.11 -20.76
C GLU A 12 11.13 5.06 -19.81
N GLU A 13 11.88 5.49 -18.79
CA GLU A 13 12.47 4.60 -17.78
C GLU A 13 11.43 3.86 -16.95
N ARG A 14 10.21 4.42 -16.79
CA ARG A 14 9.07 3.77 -16.16
C ARG A 14 8.71 2.45 -16.86
N GLY A 15 8.81 2.42 -18.20
CA GLY A 15 8.62 1.23 -19.01
C GLY A 15 7.17 0.75 -19.10
N ASN A 16 6.21 1.64 -18.95
CA ASN A 16 4.80 1.43 -19.25
C ASN A 16 4.28 2.55 -20.18
N PRO A 17 4.33 2.36 -21.49
CA PRO A 17 3.90 3.38 -22.45
C PRO A 17 2.39 3.61 -22.47
N ALA A 18 1.60 2.71 -21.88
CA ALA A 18 0.14 2.83 -21.83
C ALA A 18 -0.35 3.73 -20.68
N THR A 19 0.51 4.04 -19.71
CA THR A 19 0.10 4.89 -18.59
C THR A 19 -0.06 6.34 -19.00
N SER A 20 -1.11 6.99 -18.53
CA SER A 20 -1.31 8.44 -18.65
C SER A 20 -0.71 9.23 -17.48
N LEU A 21 -0.17 8.53 -16.47
CA LEU A 21 0.37 9.19 -15.28
C LEU A 21 1.66 9.95 -15.61
N PRO A 22 1.86 11.16 -15.05
CA PRO A 22 3.10 11.91 -15.20
C PRO A 22 4.27 11.14 -14.59
N ALA A 23 5.49 11.42 -15.07
CA ALA A 23 6.70 10.83 -14.50
C ALA A 23 6.82 11.15 -13.00
N TRP A 24 6.60 12.40 -12.63
CA TRP A 24 6.52 12.91 -11.27
C TRP A 24 5.65 14.17 -11.22
N THR A 25 5.34 14.63 -10.02
CA THR A 25 4.72 15.94 -9.78
C THR A 25 5.61 16.76 -8.85
N GLU A 26 5.61 18.08 -9.04
CA GLU A 26 6.30 19.04 -8.20
C GLU A 26 5.31 19.83 -7.33
N GLY A 27 5.81 20.52 -6.33
CA GLY A 27 4.97 21.36 -5.49
C GLY A 27 4.16 20.60 -4.44
N ASN A 28 4.56 19.38 -4.07
CA ASN A 28 3.85 18.62 -3.05
C ASN A 28 4.38 18.91 -1.64
N LEU A 29 3.52 18.78 -0.65
CA LEU A 29 3.90 18.66 0.76
C LEU A 29 3.78 17.19 1.16
N VAL A 30 4.87 16.63 1.67
CA VAL A 30 4.94 15.23 2.13
C VAL A 30 5.40 15.20 3.57
N GLU A 31 4.61 14.55 4.43
CA GLU A 31 4.90 14.35 5.84
C GLU A 31 4.94 12.86 6.15
N PRO A 32 6.05 12.32 6.69
CA PRO A 32 6.08 10.95 7.18
C PRO A 32 5.32 10.85 8.50
N LEU A 33 4.38 9.91 8.58
CA LEU A 33 3.64 9.54 9.79
C LEU A 33 4.24 8.22 10.29
N VAL A 34 5.05 8.31 11.34
CA VAL A 34 5.74 7.13 11.87
C VAL A 34 4.83 6.50 12.93
N HIS A 35 4.56 5.21 12.73
CA HIS A 35 3.60 4.37 13.44
C HIS A 35 2.12 4.63 13.12
N GLY A 36 1.33 3.61 13.37
CA GLY A 36 -0.10 3.60 13.07
C GLY A 36 -0.91 4.60 13.89
N THR A 37 -0.50 4.88 15.13
CA THR A 37 -1.19 5.86 15.98
C THR A 37 -1.22 7.24 15.34
N GLU A 38 -0.10 7.72 14.82
CA GLU A 38 -0.05 9.04 14.16
C GLU A 38 -0.84 9.03 12.85
N TYR A 39 -0.70 7.96 12.05
CA TYR A 39 -1.46 7.82 10.81
C TYR A 39 -2.97 7.83 11.06
N PHE A 40 -3.45 6.99 11.99
CA PHE A 40 -4.89 6.86 12.23
C PHE A 40 -5.50 8.12 12.81
N GLU A 41 -4.80 8.85 13.67
CA GLU A 41 -5.23 10.17 14.15
C GLU A 41 -5.42 11.16 12.98
N ARG A 42 -4.45 11.23 12.08
CA ARG A 42 -4.51 12.10 10.90
C ARG A 42 -5.61 11.67 9.91
N LEU A 43 -5.77 10.36 9.71
CA LEU A 43 -6.82 9.82 8.84
C LEU A 43 -8.21 10.16 9.39
N VAL A 44 -8.45 9.92 10.68
CA VAL A 44 -9.73 10.24 11.31
C VAL A 44 -10.04 11.72 11.17
N ALA A 45 -9.09 12.61 11.51
CA ALA A 45 -9.28 14.04 11.39
C ALA A 45 -9.62 14.46 9.95
N ALA A 46 -8.89 13.94 8.97
CA ALA A 46 -9.12 14.27 7.57
C ALA A 46 -10.47 13.75 7.03
N VAL A 47 -10.90 12.55 7.44
CA VAL A 47 -12.22 12.01 7.05
C VAL A 47 -13.36 12.74 7.74
N GLU A 48 -13.19 13.17 8.98
CA GLU A 48 -14.19 13.97 9.71
C GLU A 48 -14.43 15.35 9.05
N GLU A 49 -13.48 15.86 8.25
CA GLU A 49 -13.60 17.12 7.50
C GLU A 49 -14.36 17.00 6.16
N LEU A 50 -14.66 15.77 5.70
CA LEU A 50 -15.37 15.54 4.44
C LEU A 50 -16.87 15.81 4.59
N ASP A 51 -17.44 16.46 3.60
CA ASP A 51 -18.85 16.80 3.51
C ASP A 51 -19.52 16.25 2.23
N GLU A 52 -20.81 16.60 2.00
CA GLU A 52 -21.58 16.17 0.83
C GLU A 52 -20.89 16.55 -0.49
N GLY A 53 -20.74 15.56 -1.38
CA GLY A 53 -20.09 15.72 -2.68
C GLY A 53 -18.59 15.43 -2.69
N ASP A 54 -17.96 15.33 -1.52
CA ASP A 54 -16.55 14.96 -1.40
C ASP A 54 -16.32 13.47 -1.68
N HIS A 55 -15.07 13.09 -1.96
CA HIS A 55 -14.71 11.72 -2.29
C HIS A 55 -13.74 11.13 -1.26
N LEU A 56 -14.01 9.89 -0.84
CA LEU A 56 -13.10 9.04 -0.10
C LEU A 56 -12.87 7.76 -0.90
N PHE A 57 -11.67 7.61 -1.46
CA PHE A 57 -11.28 6.40 -2.18
C PHE A 57 -10.15 5.69 -1.44
N PHE A 58 -10.25 4.37 -1.31
CA PHE A 58 -9.18 3.62 -0.63
C PHE A 58 -8.87 2.29 -1.31
N THR A 59 -7.62 1.88 -1.19
CA THR A 59 -7.17 0.52 -1.52
C THR A 59 -6.49 -0.08 -0.32
N ASP A 60 -6.75 -1.34 -0.03
CA ASP A 60 -6.08 -2.03 1.06
C ASP A 60 -5.85 -3.51 0.74
N TRP A 61 -4.87 -4.10 1.42
CA TRP A 61 -4.67 -5.54 1.40
C TRP A 61 -5.60 -6.23 2.40
N ARG A 62 -5.73 -5.64 3.59
CA ARG A 62 -6.62 -6.10 4.65
C ARG A 62 -7.30 -4.92 5.34
N GLY A 63 -8.62 -5.01 5.54
CA GLY A 63 -9.38 -4.05 6.30
C GLY A 63 -10.24 -4.77 7.34
N ASP A 64 -10.02 -4.47 8.63
CA ASP A 64 -10.84 -5.00 9.72
C ASP A 64 -11.88 -3.94 10.11
N PRO A 65 -13.19 -4.21 9.94
CA PRO A 65 -14.24 -3.21 10.15
C PRO A 65 -14.31 -2.68 11.58
N ASP A 66 -13.92 -3.50 12.55
CA ASP A 66 -13.98 -3.22 13.99
C ASP A 66 -12.64 -2.69 14.55
N GLU A 67 -11.59 -2.52 13.72
CA GLU A 67 -10.35 -1.86 14.17
C GLU A 67 -10.64 -0.44 14.63
N LYS A 68 -10.25 -0.12 15.87
CA LYS A 68 -10.39 1.21 16.46
C LYS A 68 -9.22 2.09 16.09
N LEU A 69 -9.47 3.11 15.32
CA LEU A 69 -8.43 4.00 14.80
C LEU A 69 -7.80 4.89 15.88
N ARG A 70 -8.52 5.16 16.98
CA ARG A 70 -8.01 5.86 18.15
C ARG A 70 -8.73 5.40 19.43
N PRO A 71 -8.14 5.59 20.62
CA PRO A 71 -8.80 5.27 21.89
C PRO A 71 -10.13 6.01 22.04
N GLY A 72 -11.23 5.25 22.21
CA GLY A 72 -12.58 5.83 22.31
C GLY A 72 -13.13 6.46 21.02
N GLY A 73 -12.40 6.34 19.91
CA GLY A 73 -12.80 6.86 18.62
C GLY A 73 -13.56 5.84 17.77
N PRO A 74 -13.80 6.18 16.48
CA PRO A 74 -14.52 5.32 15.56
C PRO A 74 -13.71 4.07 15.18
N THR A 75 -14.42 3.02 14.80
CA THR A 75 -13.81 1.93 14.03
C THR A 75 -13.69 2.32 12.56
N VAL A 76 -12.94 1.54 11.77
CA VAL A 76 -12.82 1.74 10.31
C VAL A 76 -14.20 1.79 9.66
N ALA A 77 -15.07 0.81 9.96
CA ALA A 77 -16.42 0.79 9.39
C ALA A 77 -17.26 1.99 9.84
N GLN A 78 -17.21 2.37 11.12
CA GLN A 78 -17.91 3.55 11.63
C GLN A 78 -17.45 4.83 10.92
N LEU A 79 -16.13 5.05 10.81
CA LEU A 79 -15.58 6.23 10.15
C LEU A 79 -16.08 6.36 8.70
N PHE A 80 -16.04 5.26 7.94
CA PHE A 80 -16.45 5.27 6.53
C PHE A 80 -17.97 5.38 6.36
N THR A 81 -18.75 4.66 7.17
CA THR A 81 -20.22 4.76 7.10
C THR A 81 -20.74 6.12 7.56
N ASP A 82 -20.08 6.76 8.52
CA ASP A 82 -20.43 8.12 8.93
C ASP A 82 -20.09 9.15 7.84
N ALA A 83 -19.00 8.95 7.09
CA ALA A 83 -18.71 9.75 5.90
C ALA A 83 -19.80 9.58 4.83
N VAL A 84 -20.22 8.34 4.53
CA VAL A 84 -21.35 8.09 3.60
C VAL A 84 -22.63 8.81 4.05
N ARG A 85 -22.97 8.78 5.34
CA ARG A 85 -24.15 9.47 5.86
C ARG A 85 -24.10 10.98 5.72
N ARG A 86 -22.89 11.55 5.66
CA ARG A 86 -22.69 12.98 5.35
C ARG A 86 -22.77 13.31 3.85
N GLY A 87 -22.98 12.30 2.97
CA GLY A 87 -23.04 12.47 1.53
C GLY A 87 -21.71 12.33 0.80
N VAL A 88 -20.67 11.82 1.48
CA VAL A 88 -19.36 11.55 0.86
C VAL A 88 -19.46 10.33 -0.03
N CYS A 89 -18.86 10.39 -1.23
CA CYS A 89 -18.72 9.24 -2.12
C CYS A 89 -17.58 8.34 -1.63
N VAL A 90 -17.93 7.27 -0.89
CA VAL A 90 -16.95 6.30 -0.37
C VAL A 90 -16.84 5.11 -1.30
N ARG A 91 -15.63 4.81 -1.80
CA ARG A 91 -15.33 3.68 -2.69
C ARG A 91 -14.05 2.97 -2.25
N GLY A 92 -14.07 1.65 -2.21
CA GLY A 92 -12.94 0.83 -1.77
C GLY A 92 -12.59 -0.32 -2.70
N LEU A 93 -11.31 -0.60 -2.83
CA LEU A 93 -10.77 -1.80 -3.48
C LEU A 93 -9.94 -2.56 -2.45
N VAL A 94 -10.45 -3.68 -1.97
CA VAL A 94 -9.75 -4.52 -0.99
C VAL A 94 -9.35 -5.83 -1.64
N TRP A 95 -8.16 -6.34 -1.33
CA TRP A 95 -7.72 -7.59 -1.92
C TRP A 95 -8.60 -8.76 -1.51
N ARG A 96 -8.97 -9.58 -2.47
CA ARG A 96 -9.66 -10.84 -2.23
C ARG A 96 -8.67 -12.00 -2.21
N SER A 97 -8.56 -12.66 -1.05
CA SER A 97 -7.73 -13.85 -0.89
C SER A 97 -8.15 -15.02 -1.80
N HIS A 98 -7.17 -15.80 -2.29
CA HIS A 98 -7.39 -16.85 -3.27
C HIS A 98 -8.14 -18.10 -2.74
N TRP A 99 -8.04 -18.46 -1.47
CA TRP A 99 -8.61 -19.73 -0.95
C TRP A 99 -9.23 -19.56 0.44
N ASP A 100 -10.48 -20.00 0.58
CA ASP A 100 -11.25 -19.94 1.83
C ASP A 100 -10.70 -20.83 2.97
N GLY A 101 -9.72 -21.68 2.70
CA GLY A 101 -9.22 -22.68 3.65
C GLY A 101 -7.86 -22.38 4.28
N LEU A 102 -7.20 -21.30 3.88
CA LEU A 102 -5.95 -20.85 4.46
C LEU A 102 -6.20 -19.44 5.00
N SER A 103 -6.25 -19.27 6.29
CA SER A 103 -6.41 -18.08 7.14
C SER A 103 -6.00 -16.70 6.58
N PHE A 104 -6.48 -16.31 5.42
CA PHE A 104 -6.24 -14.99 4.85
C PHE A 104 -7.49 -14.11 4.99
N SER A 105 -7.30 -12.85 5.15
CA SER A 105 -8.18 -11.71 5.35
C SER A 105 -9.54 -11.65 4.60
N LYS A 106 -10.04 -12.75 4.04
CA LYS A 106 -11.25 -12.77 3.21
C LYS A 106 -12.53 -12.50 3.99
N GLU A 107 -12.63 -13.02 5.20
CA GLU A 107 -13.84 -12.83 6.02
C GLU A 107 -13.91 -11.42 6.56
N GLU A 108 -12.77 -10.86 6.98
CA GLU A 108 -12.63 -9.50 7.46
C GLU A 108 -12.88 -8.50 6.33
N ASN A 109 -12.26 -8.69 5.18
CA ASN A 109 -12.47 -7.84 4.01
C ASN A 109 -13.93 -7.88 3.52
N ARG A 110 -14.60 -9.03 3.58
CA ARG A 110 -16.05 -9.15 3.34
C ARG A 110 -16.91 -8.50 4.40
N ALA A 111 -16.46 -8.49 5.63
CA ALA A 111 -17.17 -7.80 6.70
C ALA A 111 -17.10 -6.28 6.49
N LEU A 112 -15.91 -5.76 6.14
CA LEU A 112 -15.73 -4.34 5.81
C LEU A 112 -16.60 -3.93 4.60
N ASP A 113 -16.58 -4.74 3.52
CA ASP A 113 -17.43 -4.55 2.35
C ASP A 113 -18.91 -4.40 2.75
N ARG A 114 -19.46 -5.39 3.46
CA ARG A 114 -20.86 -5.37 3.89
C ARG A 114 -21.22 -4.17 4.77
N GLU A 115 -20.34 -3.78 5.69
CA GLU A 115 -20.60 -2.65 6.59
C GLU A 115 -20.62 -1.32 5.84
N VAL A 116 -19.68 -1.12 4.92
CA VAL A 116 -19.63 0.07 4.08
C VAL A 116 -20.81 0.11 3.12
N GLU A 117 -21.17 -1.03 2.48
CA GLU A 117 -22.33 -1.13 1.60
C GLU A 117 -23.65 -0.86 2.32
N HIS A 118 -23.83 -1.38 3.54
CA HIS A 118 -25.01 -1.06 4.36
C HIS A 118 -25.13 0.44 4.68
N GLY A 119 -24.00 1.14 4.74
CA GLY A 119 -23.97 2.59 4.87
C GLY A 119 -24.29 3.36 3.58
N GLY A 120 -24.30 2.69 2.41
CA GLY A 120 -24.50 3.28 1.09
C GLY A 120 -23.21 3.59 0.33
N GLY A 121 -22.05 3.21 0.86
CA GLY A 121 -20.77 3.20 0.15
C GLY A 121 -20.64 1.96 -0.74
N GLU A 122 -19.46 1.74 -1.30
CA GLU A 122 -19.19 0.58 -2.15
C GLU A 122 -17.75 0.10 -2.01
N VAL A 123 -17.58 -1.21 -1.80
CA VAL A 123 -16.27 -1.86 -1.74
C VAL A 123 -16.26 -3.05 -2.69
N ILE A 124 -15.18 -3.20 -3.46
CA ILE A 124 -14.98 -4.34 -4.35
C ILE A 124 -13.86 -5.20 -3.79
N LEU A 125 -14.10 -6.50 -3.68
CA LEU A 125 -13.07 -7.49 -3.39
C LEU A 125 -12.31 -7.84 -4.68
N ASP A 126 -11.18 -7.16 -4.91
CA ASP A 126 -10.41 -7.22 -6.14
C ASP A 126 -9.41 -8.39 -6.16
N GLN A 127 -9.59 -9.31 -7.08
CA GLN A 127 -8.72 -10.46 -7.32
C GLN A 127 -8.01 -10.42 -8.68
N ARG A 128 -8.04 -9.31 -9.39
CA ARG A 128 -7.35 -9.14 -10.68
C ARG A 128 -5.83 -9.11 -10.50
N VAL A 129 -5.26 -10.26 -10.13
CA VAL A 129 -3.83 -10.48 -9.89
C VAL A 129 -3.38 -11.80 -10.49
N ARG A 130 -2.07 -12.03 -10.58
CA ARG A 130 -1.54 -13.35 -10.93
C ARG A 130 -1.92 -14.39 -9.88
N ARG A 131 -2.06 -15.64 -10.29
CA ARG A 131 -2.20 -16.77 -9.34
C ARG A 131 -1.07 -16.75 -8.31
N GLY A 132 -1.44 -16.82 -7.04
CA GLY A 132 -0.51 -16.72 -5.91
C GLY A 132 0.02 -15.31 -5.63
N GLY A 133 -0.47 -14.28 -6.32
CA GLY A 133 -0.18 -12.87 -6.04
C GLY A 133 -1.26 -12.22 -5.17
N SER A 134 -1.02 -10.98 -4.79
CA SER A 134 -1.99 -10.15 -4.07
C SER A 134 -1.92 -8.69 -4.52
N HIS A 135 -3.01 -7.96 -4.35
CA HIS A 135 -2.95 -6.51 -4.30
C HIS A 135 -2.49 -6.10 -2.90
N HIS A 136 -1.33 -5.43 -2.80
CA HIS A 136 -0.73 -5.04 -1.53
C HIS A 136 -0.53 -3.52 -1.43
N GLN A 137 -1.45 -2.77 -2.04
CA GLN A 137 -1.46 -1.31 -2.03
C GLN A 137 -2.26 -0.83 -0.83
N LYS A 138 -1.73 0.14 -0.09
CA LYS A 138 -2.41 0.85 0.98
C LYS A 138 -2.41 2.32 0.63
N VAL A 139 -3.55 2.79 0.16
CA VAL A 139 -3.75 4.16 -0.30
C VAL A 139 -5.12 4.63 0.17
N VAL A 140 -5.19 5.81 0.75
CA VAL A 140 -6.45 6.52 0.98
C VAL A 140 -6.34 7.88 0.32
N VAL A 141 -7.32 8.24 -0.49
CA VAL A 141 -7.39 9.52 -1.21
C VAL A 141 -8.66 10.25 -0.80
N LEU A 142 -8.51 11.44 -0.27
CA LEU A 142 -9.61 12.32 0.13
C LEU A 142 -9.61 13.55 -0.78
N ARG A 143 -10.72 13.78 -1.47
CA ARG A 143 -10.87 14.90 -2.39
C ARG A 143 -12.07 15.73 -1.99
N HIS A 144 -11.89 17.04 -1.94
CA HIS A 144 -12.91 18.01 -1.60
C HIS A 144 -13.41 18.70 -2.86
N ASP A 145 -14.71 18.57 -3.17
CA ASP A 145 -15.31 19.12 -4.38
C ASP A 145 -15.20 20.65 -4.45
N GLN A 146 -15.34 21.31 -3.31
CA GLN A 146 -15.37 22.79 -3.24
C GLN A 146 -14.04 23.41 -2.82
N ASP A 147 -13.10 22.66 -2.24
CA ASP A 147 -11.86 23.22 -1.69
C ASP A 147 -10.67 22.25 -1.83
N SER A 148 -10.04 22.23 -2.99
CA SER A 148 -8.89 21.37 -3.26
C SER A 148 -7.67 21.62 -2.37
N THR A 149 -7.65 22.73 -1.60
CA THR A 149 -6.55 22.98 -0.63
C THR A 149 -6.56 22.01 0.56
N LYS A 150 -7.71 21.35 0.78
CA LYS A 150 -7.89 20.32 1.81
C LYS A 150 -7.57 18.91 1.31
N ASP A 151 -7.44 18.72 0.00
CA ASP A 151 -7.16 17.42 -0.59
C ASP A 151 -5.92 16.78 0.03
N VAL A 152 -6.03 15.52 0.40
CA VAL A 152 -4.95 14.76 1.02
C VAL A 152 -4.98 13.30 0.59
N ALA A 153 -3.81 12.71 0.47
CA ALA A 153 -3.68 11.26 0.30
C ALA A 153 -2.72 10.66 1.32
N PHE A 154 -2.99 9.41 1.70
CA PHE A 154 -2.14 8.62 2.57
C PHE A 154 -1.64 7.40 1.80
N VAL A 155 -0.33 7.15 1.82
CA VAL A 155 0.32 6.04 1.10
C VAL A 155 1.43 5.46 1.97
N GLY A 156 1.46 4.14 2.15
CA GLY A 156 2.56 3.50 2.90
C GLY A 156 2.36 2.03 3.17
N GLY A 157 2.87 1.58 4.31
CA GLY A 157 2.84 0.17 4.71
C GLY A 157 1.67 -0.22 5.61
N ILE A 158 0.97 0.74 6.21
CA ILE A 158 0.00 0.51 7.28
C ILE A 158 -1.38 0.19 6.72
N ASP A 159 -1.85 -1.05 6.92
CA ASP A 159 -3.21 -1.50 6.61
C ASP A 159 -4.24 -0.92 7.60
N LEU A 160 -5.50 -0.84 7.18
CA LEU A 160 -6.64 -0.50 8.04
C LEU A 160 -7.13 -1.75 8.82
N CYS A 161 -6.23 -2.40 9.55
CA CYS A 161 -6.51 -3.66 10.22
C CYS A 161 -5.89 -3.73 11.63
N HIS A 162 -6.32 -4.74 12.40
CA HIS A 162 -5.83 -4.97 13.76
C HIS A 162 -4.32 -5.11 13.83
N GLY A 163 -3.77 -4.66 14.96
CA GLY A 163 -2.35 -4.79 15.27
C GLY A 163 -1.47 -3.79 14.53
N ARG A 164 -2.02 -2.76 13.90
CA ARG A 164 -1.26 -1.70 13.21
C ARG A 164 -1.14 -0.41 13.98
N ARG A 165 -1.89 -0.26 15.08
CA ARG A 165 -1.83 0.93 15.93
C ARG A 165 -0.73 0.80 16.97
N ASP A 166 0.50 1.07 16.57
CA ASP A 166 1.67 1.19 17.43
C ASP A 166 2.08 2.66 17.60
N ASP A 167 2.94 2.96 18.56
CA ASP A 167 3.43 4.29 18.86
C ASP A 167 4.96 4.31 19.06
N ALA A 168 5.51 5.47 19.38
CA ALA A 168 6.95 5.66 19.56
C ALA A 168 7.54 4.87 20.75
N ASP A 169 6.72 4.44 21.69
CA ASP A 169 7.15 3.62 22.83
C ASP A 169 7.10 2.13 22.53
N HIS A 170 6.61 1.75 21.36
CA HIS A 170 6.43 0.36 20.92
C HIS A 170 5.63 -0.48 21.93
N ALA A 171 4.60 0.12 22.53
CA ALA A 171 3.74 -0.54 23.49
C ALA A 171 2.78 -1.56 22.84
N GLY A 172 2.73 -1.61 21.53
CA GLY A 172 1.83 -2.43 20.72
C GLY A 172 0.39 -1.94 20.76
N ASP A 173 -0.45 -2.51 19.89
CA ASP A 173 -1.85 -2.15 19.82
C ASP A 173 -2.58 -2.56 21.13
N PRO A 174 -3.27 -1.65 21.83
CA PRO A 174 -4.04 -2.00 23.03
C PRO A 174 -5.28 -2.85 22.76
N GLN A 175 -5.64 -3.10 21.50
CA GLN A 175 -6.72 -4.00 21.09
C GLN A 175 -6.21 -5.13 20.16
N PRO A 176 -5.11 -5.84 20.48
CA PRO A 176 -4.50 -6.77 19.56
C PRO A 176 -5.35 -8.02 19.35
N LEU A 177 -5.39 -8.50 18.10
CA LEU A 177 -5.65 -9.92 17.85
C LEU A 177 -4.39 -10.72 18.21
N PRO A 178 -4.54 -12.01 18.59
CA PRO A 178 -3.38 -12.88 18.81
C PRO A 178 -2.52 -12.93 17.54
N MET A 179 -1.33 -12.38 17.62
CA MET A 179 -0.29 -12.51 16.61
C MET A 179 0.70 -13.59 17.02
N SER A 180 1.87 -13.64 16.39
CA SER A 180 2.91 -14.60 16.78
C SER A 180 3.25 -14.51 18.26
N SER A 181 3.26 -15.65 18.96
CA SER A 181 3.66 -15.72 20.37
C SER A 181 5.10 -15.26 20.62
N ALA A 182 5.92 -15.17 19.58
CA ALA A 182 7.30 -14.66 19.64
C ALA A 182 7.39 -13.19 20.07
N TYR A 183 6.34 -12.41 19.81
CA TYR A 183 6.29 -10.97 20.12
C TYR A 183 5.40 -10.65 21.34
N GLY A 184 4.87 -11.66 22.01
CA GLY A 184 3.99 -11.47 23.18
C GLY A 184 2.53 -11.14 22.82
N ALA A 185 1.79 -10.67 23.82
CA ALA A 185 0.36 -10.42 23.69
C ALA A 185 0.02 -9.09 22.97
N ARG A 186 0.98 -8.19 22.91
CA ARG A 186 0.89 -6.88 22.23
C ARG A 186 2.13 -6.68 21.38
N PRO A 187 2.22 -7.30 20.20
CA PRO A 187 3.38 -7.16 19.35
C PRO A 187 3.49 -5.71 18.84
N PRO A 188 4.67 -5.10 18.92
CA PRO A 188 4.89 -3.80 18.30
C PRO A 188 4.80 -3.91 16.79
N TRP A 189 4.35 -2.82 16.16
CA TRP A 189 4.27 -2.74 14.70
C TRP A 189 4.88 -1.44 14.21
N HIS A 190 6.21 -1.46 14.02
CA HIS A 190 6.91 -0.32 13.45
C HIS A 190 6.66 -0.25 11.94
N ASP A 191 6.02 0.80 11.48
CA ASP A 191 5.70 1.02 10.07
C ASP A 191 5.50 2.52 9.80
N VAL A 192 5.43 2.91 8.54
CA VAL A 192 5.31 4.32 8.13
C VAL A 192 4.24 4.51 7.07
N GLN A 193 3.51 5.62 7.20
CA GLN A 193 2.61 6.14 6.18
C GLN A 193 3.08 7.52 5.76
N LEU A 194 2.86 7.90 4.53
CA LEU A 194 3.10 9.27 4.05
C LEU A 194 1.76 9.98 3.93
N GLN A 195 1.66 11.17 4.52
CA GLN A 195 0.61 12.13 4.20
C GLN A 195 1.10 13.02 3.08
N ILE A 196 0.32 13.11 2.01
CA ILE A 196 0.68 13.84 0.79
C ILE A 196 -0.41 14.86 0.48
N ARG A 197 -0.02 16.11 0.22
CA ARG A 197 -0.87 17.18 -0.28
C ARG A 197 -0.28 17.77 -1.56
N GLY A 198 -1.10 18.42 -2.38
CA GLY A 198 -0.68 19.00 -3.65
C GLY A 198 -0.90 18.08 -4.86
N PRO A 199 -0.27 18.34 -6.00
CA PRO A 199 -0.61 17.72 -7.29
C PRO A 199 -0.54 16.18 -7.31
N ALA A 200 0.29 15.53 -6.47
CA ALA A 200 0.39 14.08 -6.38
C ALA A 200 -0.92 13.41 -5.91
N VAL A 201 -1.80 14.13 -5.20
CA VAL A 201 -3.12 13.60 -4.79
C VAL A 201 -3.97 13.28 -6.02
N GLY A 202 -3.94 14.14 -7.05
CA GLY A 202 -4.63 13.88 -8.32
C GLY A 202 -4.07 12.65 -9.07
N VAL A 203 -2.77 12.39 -8.94
CA VAL A 203 -2.15 11.17 -9.50
C VAL A 203 -2.63 9.92 -8.76
N LEU A 204 -2.71 9.96 -7.44
CA LEU A 204 -3.19 8.84 -6.63
C LEU A 204 -4.68 8.57 -6.84
N ASP A 205 -5.49 9.61 -7.03
CA ASP A 205 -6.89 9.50 -7.47
C ASP A 205 -6.96 8.76 -8.84
N SER A 206 -6.12 9.13 -9.81
CA SER A 206 -6.05 8.44 -11.10
C SER A 206 -5.66 6.97 -10.95
N VAL A 207 -4.72 6.64 -10.06
CA VAL A 207 -4.31 5.25 -9.79
C VAL A 207 -5.47 4.41 -9.24
N PHE A 208 -6.30 4.97 -8.37
CA PHE A 208 -7.50 4.30 -7.89
C PHE A 208 -8.50 4.07 -9.02
N ARG A 209 -8.78 5.11 -9.82
CA ARG A 209 -9.74 5.07 -10.93
C ARG A 209 -9.34 4.05 -12.01
N GLU A 210 -8.07 3.96 -12.37
CA GLU A 210 -7.57 2.97 -13.33
C GLU A 210 -7.93 1.53 -12.92
N ARG A 211 -7.89 1.21 -11.63
CA ARG A 211 -8.28 -0.11 -11.12
C ARG A 211 -9.79 -0.27 -10.96
N TRP A 212 -10.47 0.79 -10.54
CA TRP A 212 -11.91 0.78 -10.37
C TRP A 212 -12.64 0.60 -11.70
N ASP A 213 -12.24 1.36 -12.70
CA ASP A 213 -12.83 1.40 -14.04
C ASP A 213 -12.35 0.23 -14.95
N ASP A 214 -11.51 -0.67 -14.43
CA ASP A 214 -11.07 -1.85 -15.18
C ASP A 214 -12.30 -2.72 -15.54
N PRO A 215 -12.60 -2.92 -16.83
CA PRO A 215 -13.80 -3.64 -17.28
C PRO A 215 -13.74 -5.15 -17.01
N THR A 216 -12.58 -5.68 -16.62
CA THR A 216 -12.46 -7.10 -16.30
C THR A 216 -13.13 -7.40 -14.97
N SER A 217 -13.76 -8.58 -14.87
CA SER A 217 -14.41 -9.00 -13.63
C SER A 217 -13.38 -9.11 -12.49
N ALA A 218 -13.72 -8.60 -11.33
CA ALA A 218 -12.89 -8.72 -10.14
C ALA A 218 -12.63 -10.18 -9.69
N ASP A 219 -13.36 -11.16 -10.26
CA ASP A 219 -13.29 -12.60 -9.94
C ASP A 219 -13.23 -13.47 -11.19
N GLU A 220 -12.09 -13.51 -11.88
CA GLU A 220 -11.94 -14.30 -13.11
C GLU A 220 -11.47 -15.75 -12.94
N ASP A 221 -10.99 -16.15 -11.76
CA ASP A 221 -10.24 -17.40 -11.61
C ASP A 221 -11.06 -18.70 -11.50
N HIS A 222 -12.41 -18.65 -11.34
CA HIS A 222 -13.23 -19.87 -11.27
C HIS A 222 -14.66 -19.68 -11.77
N PRO A 223 -15.08 -20.39 -12.85
CA PRO A 223 -16.46 -20.36 -13.31
C PRO A 223 -17.49 -20.83 -12.27
N PHE A 224 -17.08 -21.64 -11.28
CA PHE A 224 -17.91 -22.04 -10.16
C PHE A 224 -17.88 -21.02 -9.00
N ALA A 225 -16.79 -20.29 -8.80
CA ALA A 225 -16.72 -19.19 -7.85
C ALA A 225 -17.65 -18.05 -8.25
N TRP A 226 -17.73 -17.74 -9.55
CA TRP A 226 -18.65 -16.75 -10.10
C TRP A 226 -20.12 -17.05 -9.77
N VAL A 227 -20.58 -18.32 -9.93
CA VAL A 227 -21.95 -18.71 -9.56
C VAL A 227 -22.18 -18.56 -8.06
N ARG A 228 -21.22 -18.97 -7.25
CA ARG A 228 -21.29 -18.88 -5.78
C ARG A 228 -21.28 -17.43 -5.28
N ASP A 229 -20.48 -16.56 -5.89
CA ASP A 229 -20.36 -15.17 -5.46
C ASP A 229 -21.52 -14.32 -5.98
N LYS A 230 -22.06 -14.64 -7.15
CA LYS A 230 -23.32 -14.06 -7.60
C LYS A 230 -24.50 -14.41 -6.68
N LEU A 231 -24.47 -15.59 -6.07
CA LEU A 231 -25.44 -16.00 -5.05
C LEU A 231 -25.16 -15.34 -3.67
N ARG A 232 -23.94 -14.82 -3.44
CA ARG A 232 -23.50 -14.19 -2.19
C ARG A 232 -23.41 -12.66 -2.27
N HIS A 233 -23.95 -12.05 -3.32
CA HIS A 233 -24.02 -10.61 -3.54
C HIS A 233 -22.66 -9.88 -3.56
N SER A 234 -21.53 -10.54 -3.86
CA SER A 234 -20.28 -9.81 -4.10
C SER A 234 -20.36 -9.09 -5.46
N ARG A 235 -20.10 -7.78 -5.47
CA ARG A 235 -20.06 -6.99 -6.69
C ARG A 235 -18.80 -7.33 -7.48
N LEU A 236 -18.98 -7.56 -8.78
CA LEU A 236 -17.88 -7.89 -9.71
C LEU A 236 -17.37 -6.65 -10.46
N GLN A 237 -18.13 -5.59 -10.44
CA GLN A 237 -17.82 -4.29 -11.03
C GLN A 237 -18.46 -3.20 -10.17
N GLY A 238 -17.76 -2.08 -10.01
CA GLY A 238 -18.27 -0.94 -9.28
C GLY A 238 -19.22 -0.06 -10.08
N ASP A 239 -20.05 0.70 -9.38
CA ASP A 239 -20.81 1.78 -9.99
C ASP A 239 -19.85 2.85 -10.54
N PRO A 240 -20.25 3.60 -11.57
CA PRO A 240 -19.43 4.68 -12.12
C PRO A 240 -18.98 5.66 -11.04
N LEU A 241 -17.71 6.02 -11.06
CA LEU A 241 -17.19 7.06 -10.17
C LEU A 241 -17.69 8.45 -10.58
N PRO A 242 -17.82 9.38 -9.62
CA PRO A 242 -18.02 10.79 -9.95
C PRO A 242 -16.86 11.31 -10.81
N ALA A 243 -17.08 12.41 -11.52
CA ALA A 243 -16.05 13.01 -12.36
C ALA A 243 -14.76 13.26 -11.55
N GLN A 244 -13.61 13.02 -12.18
CA GLN A 244 -12.33 13.29 -11.53
C GLN A 244 -12.16 14.81 -11.32
N LEU A 245 -11.87 15.19 -10.08
CA LEU A 245 -11.59 16.59 -9.74
C LEU A 245 -10.21 17.01 -10.30
N PRO A 246 -10.02 18.30 -10.63
CA PRO A 246 -8.71 18.81 -11.02
C PRO A 246 -7.64 18.50 -9.98
N ALA A 247 -6.38 18.34 -10.41
CA ALA A 247 -5.28 18.16 -9.46
C ALA A 247 -5.18 19.39 -8.54
N PRO A 248 -4.90 19.19 -7.23
CA PRO A 248 -4.70 20.30 -6.31
C PRO A 248 -3.51 21.18 -6.72
N GLU A 249 -3.56 22.45 -6.34
CA GLU A 249 -2.48 23.40 -6.56
C GLU A 249 -1.22 23.05 -5.75
N PRO A 250 -0.03 23.45 -6.21
CA PRO A 250 1.21 23.29 -5.46
C PRO A 250 1.14 23.91 -4.06
N CYS A 251 1.57 23.16 -3.05
CA CYS A 251 1.52 23.58 -1.64
C CYS A 251 2.79 23.29 -0.84
N GLY A 252 3.84 22.73 -1.45
CA GLY A 252 5.07 22.37 -0.76
C GLY A 252 6.29 22.23 -1.67
N PRO A 253 7.45 21.87 -1.09
CA PRO A 253 8.71 21.84 -1.82
C PRO A 253 9.07 20.49 -2.45
N HIS A 254 8.25 19.46 -2.28
CA HIS A 254 8.64 18.09 -2.61
C HIS A 254 8.26 17.72 -4.05
N VAL A 255 9.15 16.95 -4.67
CA VAL A 255 8.87 16.23 -5.91
C VAL A 255 8.45 14.81 -5.57
N VAL A 256 7.32 14.36 -6.09
CA VAL A 256 6.74 13.06 -5.80
C VAL A 256 6.58 12.24 -7.07
N GLN A 257 7.06 11.01 -7.05
CA GLN A 257 6.85 10.02 -8.09
C GLN A 257 6.00 8.87 -7.56
N ASN A 258 4.92 8.55 -8.25
CA ASN A 258 4.15 7.33 -7.99
C ASN A 258 4.76 6.16 -8.77
N LEU A 259 5.18 5.12 -8.06
CA LEU A 259 5.71 3.89 -8.63
C LEU A 259 4.76 2.72 -8.33
N ARG A 260 4.64 1.79 -9.29
CA ARG A 260 3.67 0.70 -9.21
C ARG A 260 4.28 -0.62 -9.65
N THR A 261 3.67 -1.72 -9.19
CA THR A 261 3.93 -3.06 -9.71
C THR A 261 2.62 -3.70 -10.11
N TYR A 262 2.44 -3.92 -11.40
CA TYR A 262 1.35 -4.70 -11.97
C TYR A 262 1.93 -5.84 -12.81
N PRO A 263 1.49 -7.09 -12.60
CA PRO A 263 1.93 -8.19 -13.45
C PRO A 263 1.28 -8.10 -14.84
N ALA A 264 1.94 -8.64 -15.85
CA ALA A 264 1.24 -8.96 -17.09
C ALA A 264 0.28 -10.13 -16.82
N ILE A 265 -1.00 -9.91 -17.03
CA ILE A 265 -2.09 -10.90 -16.87
C ILE A 265 -2.93 -11.02 -18.14
N ARG A 266 -3.86 -11.95 -18.16
CA ARG A 266 -4.83 -12.08 -19.23
C ARG A 266 -6.22 -12.31 -18.62
N PRO A 267 -7.21 -11.49 -19.01
CA PRO A 267 -7.10 -10.29 -19.86
C PRO A 267 -6.15 -9.23 -19.24
N PRO A 268 -5.52 -8.40 -20.07
CA PRO A 268 -4.54 -7.42 -19.59
C PRO A 268 -5.21 -6.22 -18.92
N TYR A 269 -4.52 -5.58 -17.97
CA TYR A 269 -4.95 -4.29 -17.47
C TYR A 269 -4.94 -3.24 -18.59
N PRO A 270 -6.02 -2.43 -18.78
CA PRO A 270 -6.05 -1.41 -19.83
C PRO A 270 -4.92 -0.37 -19.71
N PHE A 271 -4.57 -0.02 -18.47
CA PHE A 271 -3.54 0.98 -18.13
C PHE A 271 -2.12 0.40 -18.04
N ALA A 272 -1.95 -0.93 -18.11
CA ALA A 272 -0.66 -1.62 -18.07
C ALA A 272 -0.73 -2.99 -18.80
N PRO A 273 -0.94 -3.00 -20.13
CA PRO A 273 -1.20 -4.24 -20.89
C PRO A 273 -0.06 -5.26 -20.80
N GLU A 274 1.18 -4.79 -20.73
CA GLU A 274 2.38 -5.61 -20.56
C GLU A 274 2.86 -5.66 -19.10
N GLY A 275 2.02 -5.19 -18.18
CA GLY A 275 2.38 -4.98 -16.79
C GLY A 275 3.20 -3.71 -16.57
N GLU A 276 3.48 -3.38 -15.31
CA GLU A 276 4.35 -2.28 -14.89
C GLU A 276 5.25 -2.74 -13.74
N ARG A 277 6.54 -2.43 -13.82
CA ARG A 277 7.54 -2.73 -12.78
C ARG A 277 8.33 -1.49 -12.38
N SER A 278 7.65 -0.36 -12.31
CA SER A 278 8.33 0.91 -12.01
C SER A 278 8.91 0.93 -10.59
N VAL A 279 8.34 0.22 -9.61
CA VAL A 279 8.95 0.05 -8.28
C VAL A 279 10.36 -0.56 -8.39
N ALA A 280 10.50 -1.72 -9.05
CA ALA A 280 11.79 -2.38 -9.19
C ALA A 280 12.81 -1.51 -9.97
N ARG A 281 12.36 -0.77 -10.99
CA ARG A 281 13.20 0.15 -11.76
C ARG A 281 13.66 1.36 -10.92
N GLY A 282 12.75 1.96 -10.15
CA GLY A 282 13.06 3.05 -9.21
C GLY A 282 14.06 2.62 -8.14
N TYR A 283 13.85 1.45 -7.54
CA TYR A 283 14.82 0.85 -6.61
C TYR A 283 16.19 0.69 -7.26
N SER A 284 16.26 0.10 -8.46
CA SER A 284 17.52 -0.10 -9.17
C SER A 284 18.24 1.23 -9.42
N LYS A 285 17.50 2.25 -9.85
CA LYS A 285 18.05 3.58 -10.11
C LYS A 285 18.59 4.22 -8.82
N ALA A 286 17.83 4.19 -7.74
CA ALA A 286 18.23 4.77 -6.46
C ALA A 286 19.45 4.06 -5.85
N VAL A 287 19.47 2.72 -5.85
CA VAL A 287 20.58 1.92 -5.33
C VAL A 287 21.87 2.15 -6.13
N GLN A 288 21.81 2.22 -7.45
CA GLN A 288 22.95 2.51 -8.31
C GLN A 288 23.54 3.91 -8.06
N ARG A 289 22.74 4.84 -7.57
CA ARG A 289 23.18 6.21 -7.25
C ARG A 289 23.67 6.38 -5.82
N ALA A 290 23.39 5.42 -4.93
CA ALA A 290 23.85 5.46 -3.56
C ALA A 290 25.38 5.49 -3.47
N ARG A 291 25.95 6.39 -2.64
CA ARG A 291 27.40 6.59 -2.49
C ARG A 291 27.93 6.33 -1.09
N ARG A 292 27.11 6.53 -0.07
CA ARG A 292 27.55 6.49 1.33
C ARG A 292 26.74 5.53 2.18
N LEU A 293 25.40 5.58 2.07
CA LEU A 293 24.49 4.82 2.90
C LEU A 293 23.28 4.37 2.09
N ILE A 294 22.91 3.09 2.25
CA ILE A 294 21.59 2.57 2.00
C ILE A 294 21.06 2.16 3.39
N TYR A 295 19.95 2.77 3.79
CA TYR A 295 19.20 2.40 4.98
C TYR A 295 17.90 1.74 4.53
N LEU A 296 17.63 0.55 5.03
CA LEU A 296 16.50 -0.29 4.65
C LEU A 296 15.77 -0.78 5.90
N GLU A 297 14.48 -0.54 5.97
CA GLU A 297 13.55 -1.25 6.83
C GLU A 297 12.67 -2.13 5.96
N ASP A 298 12.62 -3.43 6.24
CA ASP A 298 11.90 -4.37 5.38
C ASP A 298 11.37 -5.54 6.21
N GLN A 299 10.14 -5.92 5.97
CA GLN A 299 9.50 -7.02 6.68
C GLN A 299 10.17 -8.37 6.40
N TYR A 300 10.75 -8.57 5.21
CA TYR A 300 11.20 -9.90 4.77
C TYR A 300 12.67 -9.98 4.34
N LEU A 301 13.12 -9.09 3.46
CA LEU A 301 14.44 -9.12 2.81
C LEU A 301 14.82 -10.54 2.30
N TRP A 302 13.98 -11.14 1.50
CA TRP A 302 14.16 -12.53 1.03
C TRP A 302 14.31 -12.68 -0.48
N SER A 303 14.12 -11.59 -1.24
CA SER A 303 14.26 -11.61 -2.69
C SER A 303 15.72 -11.71 -3.11
N ALA A 304 16.07 -12.74 -3.88
CA ALA A 304 17.42 -12.90 -4.44
C ALA A 304 17.79 -11.76 -5.39
N ASP A 305 16.82 -11.22 -6.15
CA ASP A 305 17.05 -10.11 -7.08
C ASP A 305 17.36 -8.80 -6.33
N VAL A 306 16.64 -8.53 -5.25
CA VAL A 306 16.89 -7.36 -4.39
C VAL A 306 18.23 -7.50 -3.68
N ALA A 307 18.55 -8.67 -3.14
CA ALA A 307 19.84 -8.95 -2.51
C ALA A 307 21.00 -8.77 -3.49
N LYS A 308 20.83 -9.25 -4.74
CA LYS A 308 21.83 -9.06 -5.79
C LYS A 308 22.04 -7.58 -6.10
N LEU A 309 20.99 -6.79 -6.17
CA LEU A 309 21.08 -5.35 -6.42
C LEU A 309 21.94 -4.64 -5.35
N PHE A 310 21.71 -4.95 -4.06
CA PHE A 310 22.50 -4.39 -2.97
C PHE A 310 23.94 -4.91 -2.98
N ALA A 311 24.15 -6.19 -3.23
CA ALA A 311 25.49 -6.79 -3.32
C ALA A 311 26.31 -6.19 -4.45
N ASP A 312 25.73 -5.99 -5.62
CA ASP A 312 26.38 -5.34 -6.78
C ASP A 312 26.78 -3.89 -6.45
N ALA A 313 25.90 -3.13 -5.80
CA ALA A 313 26.18 -1.76 -5.37
C ALA A 313 27.32 -1.68 -4.34
N LEU A 314 27.32 -2.58 -3.34
CA LEU A 314 28.39 -2.69 -2.33
C LEU A 314 29.74 -3.07 -2.95
N ALA A 315 29.74 -3.98 -3.93
CA ALA A 315 30.95 -4.38 -4.65
C ALA A 315 31.51 -3.24 -5.51
N ALA A 316 30.63 -2.49 -6.18
CA ALA A 316 31.02 -1.40 -7.07
C ALA A 316 31.47 -0.14 -6.30
N ASN A 317 30.99 0.07 -5.08
CA ASN A 317 31.30 1.26 -4.29
C ASN A 317 31.87 0.91 -2.90
N PRO A 318 33.21 0.96 -2.71
CA PRO A 318 33.86 0.65 -1.44
C PRO A 318 33.47 1.57 -0.27
N GLY A 319 32.96 2.75 -0.54
CA GLY A 319 32.51 3.71 0.50
C GLY A 319 31.07 3.51 0.95
N LEU A 320 30.31 2.62 0.29
CA LEU A 320 28.90 2.41 0.58
C LEU A 320 28.72 1.51 1.81
N GLN A 321 27.87 1.94 2.73
CA GLN A 321 27.37 1.15 3.86
C GLN A 321 25.93 0.69 3.58
N LEU A 322 25.55 -0.48 4.07
CA LEU A 322 24.18 -0.97 4.05
C LEU A 322 23.75 -1.23 5.50
N VAL A 323 22.72 -0.53 5.96
CA VAL A 323 22.06 -0.76 7.24
C VAL A 323 20.68 -1.35 6.96
N VAL A 324 20.37 -2.48 7.57
CA VAL A 324 19.12 -3.20 7.40
C VAL A 324 18.48 -3.43 8.75
N ILE A 325 17.19 -3.10 8.85
CA ILE A 325 16.34 -3.47 9.99
C ILE A 325 15.30 -4.45 9.47
N VAL A 326 15.21 -5.62 10.09
CA VAL A 326 14.25 -6.68 9.74
C VAL A 326 13.70 -7.32 11.02
N PRO A 327 12.41 -7.68 11.08
CA PRO A 327 11.88 -8.38 12.26
C PRO A 327 12.65 -9.66 12.52
N ARG A 328 12.91 -9.97 13.80
CA ARG A 328 13.59 -11.20 14.21
C ARG A 328 12.89 -12.44 13.65
N VAL A 329 11.57 -12.48 13.74
CA VAL A 329 10.73 -13.56 13.27
C VAL A 329 9.79 -12.99 12.21
N PRO A 330 9.77 -13.55 10.96
CA PRO A 330 8.79 -13.16 9.97
C PRO A 330 7.38 -13.41 10.48
N ASP A 331 6.42 -12.57 10.08
CA ASP A 331 5.02 -12.77 10.41
C ASP A 331 4.54 -14.16 10.03
N GLN A 332 3.75 -14.76 10.93
CA GLN A 332 3.30 -16.14 10.82
C GLN A 332 2.06 -16.31 9.91
N GLU A 333 1.96 -15.59 8.84
CA GLU A 333 0.92 -15.88 7.86
C GLU A 333 1.28 -17.15 7.08
N GLY A 334 1.00 -18.29 7.73
CA GLY A 334 1.09 -19.63 7.17
C GLY A 334 2.39 -20.37 7.48
N ALA A 335 2.30 -21.41 8.29
CA ALA A 335 3.43 -22.30 8.65
C ALA A 335 4.20 -22.90 7.46
N VAL A 336 3.59 -22.95 6.28
CA VAL A 336 4.19 -23.45 5.03
C VAL A 336 5.14 -22.43 4.39
N ALA A 337 4.93 -21.13 4.61
CA ALA A 337 5.74 -20.07 4.00
C ALA A 337 6.99 -19.71 4.81
N GLN A 338 7.04 -20.03 6.09
CA GLN A 338 8.13 -19.65 7.00
C GLN A 338 9.49 -20.20 6.57
N GLY A 339 9.59 -21.48 6.23
CA GLY A 339 10.86 -22.10 5.85
C GLY A 339 11.54 -21.41 4.66
N PRO A 340 10.86 -21.22 3.53
CA PRO A 340 11.40 -20.51 2.39
C PRO A 340 11.77 -19.04 2.69
N GLN A 341 11.00 -18.35 3.53
CA GLN A 341 11.28 -16.95 3.92
C GLN A 341 12.59 -16.84 4.73
N TYR A 342 12.79 -17.72 5.73
CA TYR A 342 14.03 -17.75 6.51
C TYR A 342 15.25 -18.07 5.66
N ILE A 343 15.14 -19.07 4.77
CA ILE A 343 16.24 -19.44 3.87
C ILE A 343 16.55 -18.29 2.91
N GLY A 344 15.54 -17.68 2.31
CA GLY A 344 15.72 -16.54 1.39
C GLY A 344 16.37 -15.34 2.08
N ARG A 345 15.93 -14.97 3.28
CA ARG A 345 16.51 -13.88 4.07
C ARG A 345 17.97 -14.17 4.41
N TRP A 346 18.27 -15.36 4.92
CA TRP A 346 19.65 -15.76 5.24
C TRP A 346 20.56 -15.68 4.01
N GLN A 347 20.11 -16.18 2.86
CA GLN A 347 20.85 -16.12 1.61
C GLN A 347 21.07 -14.67 1.14
N ALA A 348 20.05 -13.82 1.27
CA ALA A 348 20.11 -12.40 0.92
C ALA A 348 21.15 -11.67 1.79
N ILE A 349 21.08 -11.82 3.11
CA ILE A 349 22.04 -11.21 4.05
C ILE A 349 23.46 -11.68 3.72
N GLN A 350 23.68 -12.98 3.56
CA GLN A 350 24.99 -13.52 3.23
C GLN A 350 25.55 -13.03 1.90
N ALA A 351 24.69 -12.82 0.89
CA ALA A 351 25.12 -12.25 -0.38
C ALA A 351 25.63 -10.81 -0.20
N CYS A 352 24.88 -10.00 0.56
CA CYS A 352 25.28 -8.64 0.90
C CYS A 352 26.55 -8.57 1.76
N GLU A 353 26.68 -9.43 2.79
CA GLU A 353 27.88 -9.48 3.64
C GLU A 353 29.15 -9.85 2.89
N ARG A 354 29.08 -10.87 2.00
CA ARG A 354 30.22 -11.25 1.14
C ARG A 354 30.67 -10.09 0.25
N ALA A 355 29.73 -9.35 -0.33
CA ALA A 355 30.04 -8.21 -1.18
C ALA A 355 30.49 -6.98 -0.37
N GLY A 356 29.89 -6.77 0.78
CA GLY A 356 30.11 -5.60 1.64
C GLY A 356 31.40 -5.68 2.48
N ARG A 357 31.91 -6.89 2.79
CA ARG A 357 33.17 -7.08 3.54
C ARG A 357 33.23 -6.24 4.83
N GLY A 358 32.23 -6.37 5.70
CA GLY A 358 32.13 -5.64 6.96
C GLY A 358 31.42 -4.27 6.87
N ARG A 359 30.76 -3.98 5.75
CA ARG A 359 29.98 -2.75 5.51
C ARG A 359 28.47 -2.99 5.51
N VAL A 360 28.04 -4.15 6.00
CA VAL A 360 26.62 -4.51 6.14
C VAL A 360 26.31 -4.66 7.61
N HIS A 361 25.28 -3.99 8.07
CA HIS A 361 24.85 -3.98 9.45
C HIS A 361 23.36 -4.35 9.48
N VAL A 362 23.04 -5.47 10.15
CA VAL A 362 21.68 -5.99 10.25
C VAL A 362 21.22 -5.90 11.70
N TYR A 363 20.05 -5.35 11.91
CA TYR A 363 19.40 -5.15 13.21
C TYR A 363 17.98 -5.75 13.19
N ASP A 364 17.46 -6.05 14.40
CA ASP A 364 16.09 -6.52 14.64
C ASP A 364 15.40 -5.72 15.78
#